data_842dbd860350105aff31b3aaec134144
#
_entry.id   842dbd860350105aff31b3aaec134144
#
_cell.length_a   1.000
_cell.length_b   1.000
_cell.length_c   1.000
_cell.angle_alpha   90.00
_cell.angle_beta   90.00
_cell.angle_gamma   90.00
#
_symmetry.space_group_name_H-M   'P 1'
#
loop_
_entity.id
_entity.type
_entity.pdbx_description
1 polymer ?
#
loop_
_entity_poly.entity_id
_entity_poly.type
_entity_poly.pdbx_seq_one_letter_code
_entity_poly.pdbx_strand_id
1 'polypeptide(L)'
;MKKSNILSSPVKKVKTDYFTGPVELHEISGITKPNEHDMYHVIFKKSSRTKLHFHTGGQLLIVTKGNGSLVYYKKIGSGISKFKISKTKMIKLSNGDVVYIPPKILHTHGSIRKNSVFSHLAVNFYSKKNRKPKTVWYESDLRSKVISKIP
;
A
#
# COMPACT_ATOMS: atom_id res chain seq x y z
N MET A 1 -20.97 -20.61 0.15
CA MET A 1 -19.51 -20.50 -0.13
C MET A 1 -19.26 -19.36 -1.08
N LYS A 2 -18.33 -18.45 -0.77
CA LYS A 2 -17.98 -17.29 -1.60
C LYS A 2 -16.57 -17.48 -2.17
N LYS A 3 -16.40 -17.23 -3.46
CA LYS A 3 -15.14 -17.42 -4.19
C LYS A 3 -14.85 -16.18 -5.04
N SER A 4 -13.59 -15.73 -5.02
CA SER A 4 -13.06 -14.75 -5.94
C SER A 4 -11.81 -15.29 -6.62
N ASN A 5 -11.38 -14.62 -7.70
CA ASN A 5 -10.16 -14.94 -8.42
C ASN A 5 -9.36 -13.65 -8.64
N ILE A 6 -8.07 -13.67 -8.29
CA ILE A 6 -7.22 -12.48 -8.38
C ILE A 6 -6.99 -11.99 -9.82
N LEU A 7 -7.12 -12.88 -10.80
CA LEU A 7 -6.89 -12.55 -12.22
C LEU A 7 -8.14 -12.01 -12.93
N SER A 8 -9.33 -12.28 -12.36
CA SER A 8 -10.63 -11.91 -12.97
C SER A 8 -11.55 -11.13 -12.03
N SER A 9 -11.07 -10.71 -10.88
CA SER A 9 -11.83 -9.88 -9.95
C SER A 9 -12.08 -8.48 -10.52
N PRO A 10 -13.21 -7.82 -10.15
CA PRO A 10 -13.57 -6.53 -10.72
C PRO A 10 -12.56 -5.43 -10.35
N VAL A 11 -12.32 -4.52 -11.28
CA VAL A 11 -11.54 -3.31 -11.03
C VAL A 11 -12.34 -2.38 -10.13
N LYS A 12 -11.71 -1.92 -9.03
CA LYS A 12 -12.25 -0.89 -8.14
C LYS A 12 -11.74 0.47 -8.59
N LYS A 13 -12.63 1.45 -8.69
CA LYS A 13 -12.23 2.83 -8.91
C LYS A 13 -11.41 3.33 -7.73
N VAL A 14 -10.20 3.79 -8.00
CA VAL A 14 -9.24 4.24 -6.99
C VAL A 14 -9.17 5.76 -6.97
N LYS A 15 -9.00 6.33 -5.77
CA LYS A 15 -8.65 7.74 -5.63
C LYS A 15 -7.21 7.96 -6.10
N THR A 16 -7.04 8.68 -7.20
CA THR A 16 -5.73 8.88 -7.85
C THR A 16 -4.73 9.61 -6.95
N ASP A 17 -5.21 10.42 -6.01
CA ASP A 17 -4.38 11.17 -5.05
C ASP A 17 -3.52 10.31 -4.15
N TYR A 18 -3.82 9.00 -4.03
CA TYR A 18 -3.08 8.06 -3.19
C TYR A 18 -1.86 7.43 -3.89
N PHE A 19 -1.67 7.73 -5.16
CA PHE A 19 -0.61 7.14 -5.98
C PHE A 19 0.17 8.20 -6.75
N THR A 20 1.41 7.87 -7.11
CA THR A 20 2.29 8.75 -7.88
C THR A 20 2.10 8.62 -9.39
N GLY A 21 1.31 7.64 -9.84
CA GLY A 21 1.07 7.36 -11.24
C GLY A 21 0.02 6.26 -11.44
N PRO A 22 -0.06 5.66 -12.62
CA PRO A 22 -1.12 4.71 -12.97
C PRO A 22 -1.09 3.44 -12.11
N VAL A 23 -2.22 3.13 -11.49
CA VAL A 23 -2.43 1.91 -10.69
C VAL A 23 -3.80 1.33 -11.03
N GLU A 24 -3.86 0.02 -11.15
CA GLU A 24 -5.09 -0.75 -11.25
C GLU A 24 -5.27 -1.55 -9.96
N LEU A 25 -6.44 -1.47 -9.35
CA LEU A 25 -6.75 -2.10 -8.08
C LEU A 25 -7.98 -2.99 -8.21
N HIS A 26 -7.84 -4.23 -7.79
CA HIS A 26 -8.92 -5.22 -7.74
C HIS A 26 -9.24 -5.54 -6.28
N GLU A 27 -10.49 -5.38 -5.87
CA GLU A 27 -10.92 -5.71 -4.53
C GLU A 27 -11.37 -7.17 -4.45
N ILE A 28 -10.54 -8.02 -3.85
CA ILE A 28 -10.81 -9.46 -3.70
C ILE A 28 -11.82 -9.69 -2.57
N SER A 29 -11.62 -9.04 -1.44
CA SER A 29 -12.48 -9.18 -0.25
C SER A 29 -13.89 -8.65 -0.41
N GLY A 30 -14.16 -7.81 -1.40
CA GLY A 30 -15.51 -7.38 -1.75
C GLY A 30 -16.46 -8.53 -2.11
N ILE A 31 -15.92 -9.64 -2.61
CA ILE A 31 -16.67 -10.86 -2.94
C ILE A 31 -16.65 -11.86 -1.79
N THR A 32 -15.48 -12.15 -1.24
CA THR A 32 -15.31 -13.17 -0.19
C THR A 32 -15.83 -12.71 1.18
N LYS A 33 -15.84 -11.41 1.43
CA LYS A 33 -16.37 -10.72 2.64
C LYS A 33 -15.88 -11.33 3.96
N PRO A 34 -14.56 -11.44 4.18
CA PRO A 34 -14.02 -11.87 5.46
C PRO A 34 -14.25 -10.81 6.55
N ASN A 35 -14.21 -11.24 7.81
CA ASN A 35 -14.38 -10.37 8.98
C ASN A 35 -13.04 -9.90 9.58
N GLU A 36 -11.93 -10.39 9.06
CA GLU A 36 -10.59 -10.25 9.65
C GLU A 36 -9.63 -9.43 8.80
N HIS A 37 -9.94 -9.25 7.51
CA HIS A 37 -9.05 -8.53 6.59
C HIS A 37 -9.79 -7.97 5.37
N ASP A 38 -9.21 -6.97 4.72
CA ASP A 38 -9.45 -6.63 3.32
C ASP A 38 -8.31 -7.17 2.47
N MET A 39 -8.60 -7.58 1.24
CA MET A 39 -7.61 -8.05 0.28
C MET A 39 -7.79 -7.37 -1.07
N TYR A 40 -6.68 -6.88 -1.62
CA TYR A 40 -6.62 -6.22 -2.92
C TYR A 40 -5.50 -6.82 -3.77
N HIS A 41 -5.73 -6.92 -5.08
CA HIS A 41 -4.66 -7.11 -6.05
C HIS A 41 -4.34 -5.75 -6.66
N VAL A 42 -3.12 -5.28 -6.48
CA VAL A 42 -2.68 -3.94 -6.88
C VAL A 42 -1.63 -4.06 -7.97
N ILE A 43 -1.87 -3.41 -9.10
CA ILE A 43 -1.00 -3.45 -10.28
C ILE A 43 -0.46 -2.05 -10.53
N PHE A 44 0.84 -1.87 -10.35
CA PHE A 44 1.56 -0.62 -10.55
C PHE A 44 2.18 -0.58 -11.94
N LYS A 45 1.89 0.48 -12.69
CA LYS A 45 2.39 0.71 -14.05
C LYS A 45 3.32 1.94 -14.08
N LYS A 46 4.26 1.98 -15.01
CA LYS A 46 5.10 3.16 -15.27
C LYS A 46 5.82 3.73 -14.03
N SER A 47 6.44 2.88 -13.23
CA SER A 47 7.12 3.28 -11.98
C SER A 47 6.22 3.90 -10.92
N SER A 48 4.91 3.69 -11.00
CA SER A 48 3.98 4.22 -9.99
C SER A 48 4.21 3.56 -8.64
N ARG A 49 3.91 4.32 -7.60
CA ARG A 49 4.02 3.93 -6.20
C ARG A 49 2.83 4.43 -5.41
N THR A 50 2.62 3.87 -4.24
CA THR A 50 1.77 4.51 -3.24
C THR A 50 2.44 5.81 -2.78
N LYS A 51 1.65 6.82 -2.43
CA LYS A 51 2.15 7.93 -1.63
C LYS A 51 2.45 7.46 -0.21
N LEU A 52 3.05 8.32 0.58
CA LEU A 52 3.39 8.01 1.97
C LEU A 52 2.11 7.77 2.78
N HIS A 53 2.06 6.67 3.51
CA HIS A 53 0.89 6.31 4.31
C HIS A 53 1.23 5.36 5.45
N PHE A 54 0.27 5.16 6.33
CA PHE A 54 0.28 4.07 7.30
C PHE A 54 -1.13 3.52 7.51
N HIS A 55 -1.20 2.29 7.99
CA HIS A 55 -2.45 1.64 8.41
C HIS A 55 -2.48 1.48 9.93
N THR A 56 -3.67 1.53 10.52
CA THR A 56 -3.84 1.26 11.96
C THR A 56 -3.76 -0.23 12.28
N GLY A 57 -3.95 -1.09 11.29
CA GLY A 57 -3.69 -2.54 11.36
C GLY A 57 -2.42 -2.94 10.61
N GLY A 58 -2.00 -4.18 10.72
CA GLY A 58 -0.89 -4.75 9.95
C GLY A 58 -1.27 -4.96 8.49
N GLN A 59 -0.26 -5.00 7.61
CA GLN A 59 -0.43 -5.30 6.20
C GLN A 59 0.54 -6.39 5.75
N LEU A 60 0.04 -7.36 4.99
CA LEU A 60 0.85 -8.36 4.31
C LEU A 60 0.88 -8.04 2.82
N LEU A 61 2.06 -7.98 2.22
CA LEU A 61 2.25 -7.89 0.78
C LEU A 61 2.78 -9.21 0.24
N ILE A 62 2.17 -9.70 -0.82
CA ILE A 62 2.60 -10.91 -1.54
C ILE A 62 2.84 -10.51 -2.99
N VAL A 63 4.09 -10.50 -3.43
CA VAL A 63 4.44 -10.07 -4.78
C VAL A 63 4.01 -11.12 -5.81
N THR A 64 3.20 -10.72 -6.76
CA THR A 64 2.64 -11.58 -7.80
C THR A 64 3.35 -11.42 -9.15
N LYS A 65 4.02 -10.28 -9.39
CA LYS A 65 4.74 -10.03 -10.65
C LYS A 65 5.75 -8.88 -10.52
N GLY A 66 6.88 -9.04 -11.18
CA GLY A 66 7.84 -7.97 -11.43
C GLY A 66 8.71 -7.60 -10.24
N ASN A 67 9.27 -6.39 -10.30
CA ASN A 67 10.20 -5.86 -9.32
C ASN A 67 9.70 -4.55 -8.75
N GLY A 68 9.71 -4.44 -7.43
CA GLY A 68 9.30 -3.26 -6.70
C GLY A 68 10.18 -3.00 -5.49
N SER A 69 9.74 -2.11 -4.65
CA SER A 69 10.38 -1.86 -3.35
C SER A 69 9.36 -1.40 -2.32
N LEU A 70 9.70 -1.67 -1.06
CA LEU A 70 9.03 -1.17 0.13
C LEU A 70 10.02 -0.27 0.87
N VAL A 71 9.58 0.93 1.24
CA VAL A 71 10.41 1.91 1.95
C VAL A 71 9.70 2.33 3.22
N TYR A 72 10.40 2.25 4.35
CA TYR A 72 9.95 2.72 5.66
C TYR A 72 10.51 4.11 5.96
N TYR A 73 9.71 4.90 6.66
CA TYR A 73 10.07 6.24 7.10
C TYR A 73 9.80 6.41 8.59
N LYS A 74 10.61 7.23 9.21
CA LYS A 74 10.46 7.70 10.58
C LYS A 74 9.99 9.15 10.55
N LYS A 75 8.98 9.47 11.35
CA LYS A 75 8.55 10.84 11.60
C LYS A 75 9.52 11.51 12.55
N ILE A 76 9.84 12.77 12.26
CA ILE A 76 10.70 13.63 13.08
C ILE A 76 9.86 14.82 13.55
N GLY A 77 9.83 15.04 14.87
CA GLY A 77 9.06 16.11 15.47
C GLY A 77 7.59 15.76 15.74
N SER A 78 6.80 16.74 16.17
CA SER A 78 5.44 16.59 16.70
C SER A 78 4.33 17.04 15.74
N GLY A 79 4.65 17.55 14.55
CA GLY A 79 3.66 18.00 13.56
C GLY A 79 2.66 16.90 13.18
N ILE A 80 1.40 17.25 12.91
CA ILE A 80 0.35 16.29 12.54
C ILE A 80 0.18 16.22 11.02
N SER A 81 0.13 17.37 10.35
CA SER A 81 -0.09 17.47 8.90
C SER A 81 1.14 17.89 8.11
N LYS A 82 2.11 18.52 8.79
CA LYS A 82 3.41 18.93 8.24
C LYS A 82 4.49 18.50 9.21
N PHE A 83 5.44 17.69 8.76
CA PHE A 83 6.54 17.20 9.58
C PHE A 83 7.70 16.71 8.73
N LYS A 84 8.86 16.59 9.33
CA LYS A 84 10.03 16.00 8.69
C LYS A 84 9.93 14.47 8.74
N ILE A 85 10.52 13.83 7.75
CA ILE A 85 10.65 12.38 7.66
C ILE A 85 12.09 12.00 7.35
N SER A 86 12.47 10.81 7.76
CA SER A 86 13.74 10.19 7.40
C SER A 86 13.48 8.75 6.95
N LYS A 87 14.09 8.38 5.83
CA LYS A 87 14.08 7.00 5.35
C LYS A 87 14.88 6.13 6.31
N THR A 88 14.29 5.04 6.78
CA THR A 88 14.94 4.15 7.75
C THR A 88 15.31 2.79 7.17
N LYS A 89 14.51 2.30 6.22
CA LYS A 89 14.71 0.98 5.62
C LYS A 89 14.17 0.95 4.20
N MET A 90 14.87 0.24 3.33
CA MET A 90 14.39 -0.09 1.98
C MET A 90 14.60 -1.58 1.72
N ILE A 91 13.56 -2.24 1.20
CA ILE A 91 13.61 -3.64 0.79
C ILE A 91 13.22 -3.71 -0.69
N LYS A 92 14.04 -4.37 -1.49
CA LYS A 92 13.68 -4.75 -2.85
C LYS A 92 12.72 -5.92 -2.80
N LEU A 93 11.70 -5.87 -3.66
CA LEU A 93 10.67 -6.90 -3.77
C LEU A 93 10.71 -7.53 -5.15
N SER A 94 10.71 -8.86 -5.18
CA SER A 94 10.68 -9.65 -6.41
C SER A 94 9.50 -10.63 -6.40
N ASN A 95 9.16 -11.16 -7.55
CA ASN A 95 8.06 -12.13 -7.68
C ASN A 95 8.19 -13.27 -6.67
N GLY A 96 7.12 -13.53 -5.92
CA GLY A 96 7.05 -14.54 -4.87
C GLY A 96 7.43 -14.06 -3.47
N ASP A 97 8.00 -12.86 -3.33
CA ASP A 97 8.33 -12.31 -2.00
C ASP A 97 7.09 -12.02 -1.18
N VAL A 98 7.20 -12.28 0.11
CA VAL A 98 6.18 -11.98 1.12
C VAL A 98 6.79 -11.10 2.19
N VAL A 99 6.13 -9.98 2.51
CA VAL A 99 6.60 -9.05 3.54
C VAL A 99 5.44 -8.58 4.40
N TYR A 100 5.67 -8.51 5.71
CA TYR A 100 4.71 -7.99 6.69
C TYR A 100 5.12 -6.58 7.15
N ILE A 101 4.15 -5.68 7.11
CA ILE A 101 4.31 -4.29 7.57
C ILE A 101 3.52 -4.13 8.86
N PRO A 102 4.19 -3.85 10.00
CA PRO A 102 3.52 -3.65 11.27
C PRO A 102 2.56 -2.44 11.26
N PRO A 103 1.55 -2.41 12.16
CA PRO A 103 0.67 -1.27 12.31
C PRO A 103 1.44 0.04 12.52
N LYS A 104 0.91 1.13 11.98
CA LYS A 104 1.39 2.51 12.18
C LYS A 104 2.79 2.82 11.61
N ILE A 105 3.38 1.94 10.82
CA ILE A 105 4.64 2.21 10.13
C ILE A 105 4.38 3.09 8.91
N LEU A 106 5.01 4.26 8.86
CA LEU A 106 5.01 5.11 7.67
C LEU A 106 5.79 4.43 6.55
N HIS A 107 5.16 4.24 5.41
CA HIS A 107 5.79 3.52 4.30
C HIS A 107 5.25 3.95 2.93
N THR A 108 5.97 3.53 1.90
CA THR A 108 5.54 3.54 0.49
C THR A 108 6.01 2.26 -0.18
N HIS A 109 5.25 1.76 -1.11
CA HIS A 109 5.64 0.62 -1.94
C HIS A 109 5.15 0.80 -3.38
N GLY A 110 5.75 0.08 -4.29
CA GLY A 110 5.37 0.13 -5.70
C GLY A 110 6.49 -0.30 -6.63
N SER A 111 6.33 0.01 -7.91
CA SER A 111 7.27 -0.33 -8.98
C SER A 111 8.57 0.48 -8.86
N ILE A 112 9.68 -0.11 -9.30
CA ILE A 112 10.98 0.57 -9.43
C ILE A 112 11.42 0.72 -10.89
N ARG A 113 10.67 0.18 -11.85
CA ARG A 113 11.04 0.18 -13.28
C ARG A 113 9.99 0.87 -14.14
N LYS A 114 10.42 1.75 -15.04
CA LYS A 114 9.54 2.52 -15.94
C LYS A 114 8.75 1.64 -16.92
N ASN A 115 9.37 0.61 -17.46
CA ASN A 115 8.85 -0.17 -18.57
C ASN A 115 8.32 -1.55 -18.17
N SER A 116 8.11 -1.78 -16.88
CA SER A 116 7.57 -3.05 -16.39
C SER A 116 6.46 -2.83 -15.37
N VAL A 117 5.62 -3.84 -15.27
CA VAL A 117 4.54 -3.89 -14.29
C VAL A 117 5.07 -4.56 -13.02
N PHE A 118 4.72 -3.98 -11.88
CA PHE A 118 4.88 -4.59 -10.56
C PHE A 118 3.50 -4.80 -9.96
N SER A 119 3.24 -5.98 -9.42
CA SER A 119 1.97 -6.27 -8.77
C SER A 119 2.15 -7.07 -7.49
N HIS A 120 1.24 -6.85 -6.54
CA HIS A 120 1.17 -7.61 -5.30
C HIS A 120 -0.28 -7.77 -4.83
N LEU A 121 -0.50 -8.79 -4.02
CA LEU A 121 -1.67 -8.85 -3.14
C LEU A 121 -1.35 -8.02 -1.90
N ALA A 122 -2.31 -7.22 -1.45
CA ALA A 122 -2.25 -6.50 -0.18
C ALA A 122 -3.36 -7.03 0.73
N VAL A 123 -2.99 -7.59 1.87
CA VAL A 123 -3.91 -8.05 2.90
C VAL A 123 -3.83 -7.08 4.07
N ASN A 124 -4.92 -6.35 4.31
CA ASN A 124 -5.00 -5.35 5.40
C ASN A 124 -5.79 -5.97 6.55
N PHE A 125 -5.10 -6.27 7.64
CA PHE A 125 -5.71 -6.92 8.79
C PHE A 125 -6.51 -5.95 9.65
N TYR A 126 -7.67 -6.41 10.12
CA TYR A 126 -8.47 -5.66 11.07
C TYR A 126 -7.84 -5.77 12.47
N SER A 127 -7.82 -4.66 13.20
CA SER A 127 -7.36 -4.65 14.59
C SER A 127 -8.35 -5.35 15.53
N LYS A 128 -9.63 -5.39 15.15
CA LYS A 128 -10.72 -6.11 15.81
C LYS A 128 -11.65 -6.69 14.75
N LYS A 129 -12.36 -7.76 15.09
CA LYS A 129 -13.36 -8.38 14.22
C LYS A 129 -14.35 -7.34 13.68
N ASN A 130 -14.62 -7.37 12.39
CA ASN A 130 -15.49 -6.43 11.66
C ASN A 130 -15.07 -4.94 11.72
N ARG A 131 -13.87 -4.62 12.21
CA ARG A 131 -13.38 -3.26 12.31
C ARG A 131 -12.24 -3.03 11.33
N LYS A 132 -12.57 -2.43 10.19
CA LYS A 132 -11.60 -2.08 9.14
C LYS A 132 -10.51 -1.17 9.68
N PRO A 133 -9.23 -1.38 9.30
CA PRO A 133 -8.17 -0.46 9.63
C PRO A 133 -8.39 0.87 8.92
N LYS A 134 -7.95 1.95 9.57
CA LYS A 134 -7.86 3.27 8.93
C LYS A 134 -6.53 3.37 8.21
N THR A 135 -6.55 4.00 7.03
CA THR A 135 -5.34 4.37 6.30
C THR A 135 -5.22 5.89 6.29
N VAL A 136 -4.06 6.39 6.68
CA VAL A 136 -3.75 7.82 6.67
C VAL A 136 -2.72 8.09 5.58
N TRP A 137 -3.07 8.98 4.66
CA TRP A 137 -2.29 9.32 3.47
C TRP A 137 -1.69 10.71 3.58
N TYR A 138 -0.48 10.86 3.05
CA TYR A 138 0.24 12.14 3.08
C TYR A 138 0.81 12.50 1.72
N GLU A 139 0.73 13.78 1.37
CA GLU A 139 1.55 14.38 0.33
C GLU A 139 2.93 14.66 0.89
N SER A 140 3.96 14.22 0.21
CA SER A 140 5.35 14.34 0.65
C SER A 140 6.31 14.38 -0.53
N ASP A 141 7.55 14.83 -0.30
CA ASP A 141 8.64 14.70 -1.26
C ASP A 141 9.27 13.28 -1.28
N LEU A 142 8.78 12.37 -0.45
CA LEU A 142 9.31 11.01 -0.23
C LEU A 142 10.79 10.97 0.18
N ARG A 143 11.34 12.09 0.65
CA ARG A 143 12.75 12.23 1.04
C ARG A 143 12.92 12.79 2.45
N SER A 144 12.35 13.96 2.71
CA SER A 144 12.65 14.75 3.91
C SER A 144 11.44 15.33 4.62
N LYS A 145 10.32 15.54 3.95
CA LYS A 145 9.16 16.23 4.54
C LYS A 145 7.81 15.77 4.01
N VAL A 146 6.84 15.82 4.90
CA VAL A 146 5.41 15.76 4.61
C VAL A 146 4.88 17.18 4.46
N ILE A 147 4.13 17.42 3.39
CA ILE A 147 3.58 18.72 3.01
C ILE A 147 2.17 18.90 3.56
N SER A 148 1.35 17.86 3.45
CA SER A 148 -0.04 17.87 3.90
C SER A 148 -0.57 16.45 4.10
N LYS A 149 -1.67 16.35 4.83
CA LYS A 149 -2.48 15.13 4.89
C LYS A 149 -3.44 15.11 3.71
N ILE A 150 -3.58 13.96 3.07
CA ILE A 150 -4.54 13.76 1.97
C ILE A 150 -5.87 13.29 2.56
N PRO A 151 -7.01 13.97 2.29
CA PRO A 151 -8.31 13.58 2.78
C PRO A 151 -8.82 12.25 2.21
#